data_55b489fa2eea13d7b16549caac0e7cad
#
_entry.id   55b489fa2eea13d7b16549caac0e7cad
#
_cell.length_a   1.000
_cell.length_b   1.000
_cell.length_c   1.000
_cell.angle_alpha   90.00
_cell.angle_beta   90.00
_cell.angle_gamma   90.00
#
_symmetry.space_group_name_H-M   'P 1'
#
loop_
_entity.id
_entity.type
_entity.pdbx_description
1 polymer ?
#
loop_
_entity_poly.entity_id
_entity_poly.type
_entity_poly.pdbx_seq_one_letter_code
_entity_poly.pdbx_strand_id
1 'polypeptide(L)'
;MRRLIEGGTIVNEGSVFDGSIVVEGKDILTITEGNKRPELSVDETIDASGCFVLPGIIDDHVHFREPGLTAKADIDTESQAAAAGGVTSYFDMPNTVPQTTTLEALDEKFQLAARKSHVNYSFFFGATNDNSHLFPQLDKTRIPGIKLFMGSSTGNMLVDRREALDRIFATAGMPLMAHCEDTAIINRNMAQAKSLYGDDPAVSHHPEIRSAEACYESTRLAVELARQHHAQLHVAHLTTARELELFEPDSRITAEATVSHLYFCDRDYSLLGTHIKCNPAIKTERDREALQQALTDGRIAVIGTDHAPHLLSQKEGGCARAASGMPMIQFSLVTMLELVDRGVLTIERLVELMCHNPARLFGIEGRGFLRPGYRADLVIVRPNTGWTVCPTDILSKCGWSPMEGHTYLWQVQQTICNGHTVYRHGKVDATYIGEPLRFHHAT
;
A
#
# COMPACT_ATOMS: atom_id res chain seq x y z
N MET A 1 24.69 2.00 19.51
CA MET A 1 23.60 2.08 20.50
C MET A 1 22.82 0.77 20.44
N ARG A 2 22.67 0.12 21.60
CA ARG A 2 21.84 -1.09 21.72
C ARG A 2 20.52 -0.76 22.40
N ARG A 3 19.43 -1.21 21.84
CA ARG A 3 18.08 -1.08 22.41
C ARG A 3 17.50 -2.45 22.68
N LEU A 4 16.86 -2.60 23.83
CA LEU A 4 16.07 -3.77 24.17
C LEU A 4 14.60 -3.42 24.10
N ILE A 5 13.83 -4.15 23.29
CA ILE A 5 12.37 -4.13 23.30
C ILE A 5 11.93 -5.38 24.06
N GLU A 6 11.26 -5.20 25.21
CA GLU A 6 10.90 -6.31 26.09
C GLU A 6 9.42 -6.28 26.50
N GLY A 7 8.92 -7.44 26.92
CA GLY A 7 7.57 -7.60 27.47
C GLY A 7 6.43 -7.62 26.44
N GLY A 8 6.75 -7.61 25.15
CA GLY A 8 5.75 -7.62 24.09
C GLY A 8 5.46 -9.02 23.56
N THR A 9 4.30 -9.17 22.92
CA THR A 9 3.93 -10.34 22.14
C THR A 9 4.41 -10.15 20.70
N ILE A 10 5.38 -10.93 20.27
CA ILE A 10 5.99 -10.85 18.94
C ILE A 10 5.17 -11.68 17.96
N VAL A 11 4.87 -11.10 16.79
CA VAL A 11 4.22 -11.80 15.66
C VAL A 11 5.16 -11.81 14.47
N ASN A 12 5.63 -12.99 14.08
CA ASN A 12 6.57 -13.13 12.97
C ASN A 12 6.51 -14.54 12.40
N GLU A 13 6.51 -14.66 11.07
CA GLU A 13 6.60 -15.95 10.35
C GLU A 13 5.58 -17.00 10.80
N GLY A 14 4.34 -16.60 10.96
CA GLY A 14 3.24 -17.48 11.34
C GLY A 14 3.23 -17.88 12.82
N SER A 15 4.09 -17.26 13.65
CA SER A 15 4.19 -17.53 15.09
C SER A 15 3.82 -16.31 15.91
N VAL A 16 3.18 -16.54 17.07
CA VAL A 16 2.88 -15.54 18.09
C VAL A 16 3.47 -16.02 19.40
N PHE A 17 4.36 -15.24 19.99
CA PHE A 17 5.05 -15.61 21.22
C PHE A 17 5.47 -14.37 22.03
N ASP A 18 5.52 -14.51 23.33
CA ASP A 18 6.10 -13.48 24.20
C ASP A 18 7.63 -13.52 24.09
N GLY A 19 8.25 -12.35 23.99
CA GLY A 19 9.69 -12.31 23.80
C GLY A 19 10.30 -10.92 23.89
N SER A 20 11.58 -10.86 23.54
CA SER A 20 12.37 -9.64 23.53
C SER A 20 13.21 -9.54 22.25
N ILE A 21 13.42 -8.33 21.77
CA ILE A 21 14.25 -8.03 20.60
C ILE A 21 15.37 -7.09 21.03
N VAL A 22 16.62 -7.45 20.71
CA VAL A 22 17.76 -6.54 20.84
C VAL A 22 18.10 -5.98 19.47
N VAL A 23 18.11 -4.67 19.37
CA VAL A 23 18.53 -3.92 18.20
C VAL A 23 19.91 -3.32 18.45
N GLU A 24 20.85 -3.49 17.52
CA GLU A 24 22.15 -2.85 17.55
C GLU A 24 22.34 -1.97 16.31
N GLY A 25 22.46 -0.66 16.52
CA GLY A 25 22.51 0.29 15.41
C GLY A 25 21.23 0.25 14.58
N LYS A 26 21.33 -0.25 13.35
CA LYS A 26 20.21 -0.34 12.40
C LYS A 26 19.61 -1.75 12.30
N ASP A 27 20.23 -2.75 12.91
CA ASP A 27 19.93 -4.15 12.65
C ASP A 27 19.41 -4.86 13.91
N ILE A 28 18.62 -5.91 13.72
CA ILE A 28 18.19 -6.82 14.77
C ILE A 28 19.41 -7.70 15.12
N LEU A 29 19.87 -7.64 16.37
CA LEU A 29 20.98 -8.44 16.86
C LEU A 29 20.51 -9.84 17.26
N THR A 30 19.44 -9.93 18.05
CA THR A 30 18.88 -11.20 18.51
C THR A 30 17.43 -11.05 18.91
N ILE A 31 16.71 -12.17 18.88
CA ILE A 31 15.35 -12.33 19.37
C ILE A 31 15.35 -13.45 20.39
N THR A 32 14.74 -13.23 21.54
CA THR A 32 14.67 -14.20 22.61
C THR A 32 13.21 -14.50 22.93
N GLU A 33 12.82 -15.75 22.90
CA GLU A 33 11.49 -16.21 23.28
C GLU A 33 11.35 -16.36 24.81
N GLY A 34 10.17 -16.03 25.32
CA GLY A 34 9.85 -16.06 26.75
C GLY A 34 10.42 -14.85 27.52
N ASN A 35 10.31 -14.92 28.85
CA ASN A 35 10.68 -13.81 29.76
C ASN A 35 12.17 -13.72 30.05
N LYS A 36 13.01 -14.39 29.29
CA LYS A 36 14.47 -14.33 29.52
C LYS A 36 15.02 -13.03 28.95
N ARG A 37 15.51 -12.17 29.82
CA ARG A 37 16.26 -10.99 29.40
C ARG A 37 17.61 -11.41 28.80
N PRO A 38 17.98 -10.93 27.61
CA PRO A 38 19.32 -11.20 27.06
C PRO A 38 20.42 -10.70 27.98
N GLU A 39 21.47 -11.50 28.19
CA GLU A 39 22.66 -11.15 28.99
C GLU A 39 23.59 -10.19 28.24
N LEU A 40 23.05 -9.06 27.82
CA LEU A 40 23.75 -8.02 27.04
C LEU A 40 23.57 -6.66 27.73
N SER A 41 24.61 -5.84 27.75
CA SER A 41 24.45 -4.44 28.12
C SER A 41 23.67 -3.70 27.05
N VAL A 42 22.64 -2.95 27.45
CA VAL A 42 21.78 -2.15 26.57
C VAL A 42 21.80 -0.69 27.01
N ASP A 43 21.73 0.20 26.05
CA ASP A 43 21.76 1.65 26.30
C ASP A 43 20.35 2.19 26.60
N GLU A 44 19.32 1.55 26.03
CA GLU A 44 17.91 1.94 26.16
C GLU A 44 17.02 0.70 26.24
N THR A 45 15.98 0.76 27.06
CA THR A 45 14.93 -0.27 27.13
C THR A 45 13.60 0.34 26.72
N ILE A 46 12.90 -0.31 25.81
CA ILE A 46 11.55 0.01 25.37
C ILE A 46 10.61 -1.06 25.96
N ASP A 47 9.75 -0.64 26.86
CA ASP A 47 8.72 -1.50 27.45
C ASP A 47 7.56 -1.65 26.46
N ALA A 48 7.37 -2.86 25.95
CA ALA A 48 6.28 -3.25 25.06
C ALA A 48 5.19 -4.08 25.79
N SER A 49 5.17 -4.08 27.11
CA SER A 49 4.21 -4.86 27.92
C SER A 49 2.76 -4.55 27.53
N GLY A 50 1.98 -5.61 27.24
CA GLY A 50 0.62 -5.52 26.77
C GLY A 50 0.47 -4.98 25.34
N CYS A 51 1.56 -4.95 24.56
CA CYS A 51 1.58 -4.60 23.15
C CYS A 51 1.98 -5.80 22.30
N PHE A 52 1.61 -5.74 21.03
CA PHE A 52 2.16 -6.61 19.99
C PHE A 52 3.33 -5.91 19.32
N VAL A 53 4.34 -6.68 18.95
CA VAL A 53 5.52 -6.24 18.18
C VAL A 53 5.50 -6.96 16.86
N LEU A 54 5.28 -6.20 15.77
CA LEU A 54 5.19 -6.71 14.40
C LEU A 54 6.39 -6.22 13.59
N PRO A 55 6.77 -6.91 12.50
CA PRO A 55 7.64 -6.29 11.49
C PRO A 55 7.02 -4.97 11.00
N GLY A 56 7.84 -4.03 10.61
CA GLY A 56 7.37 -2.79 10.01
C GLY A 56 6.56 -3.06 8.75
N ILE A 57 5.43 -2.38 8.63
CA ILE A 57 4.53 -2.52 7.48
C ILE A 57 5.23 -2.03 6.21
N ILE A 58 5.03 -2.76 5.11
CA ILE A 58 5.47 -2.41 3.77
C ILE A 58 4.24 -2.11 2.93
N ASP A 59 4.08 -0.86 2.53
CA ASP A 59 2.98 -0.43 1.66
C ASP A 59 3.48 -0.32 0.22
N ASP A 60 3.06 -1.24 -0.62
CA ASP A 60 3.51 -1.33 -2.00
C ASP A 60 2.75 -0.43 -2.97
N HIS A 61 1.78 0.37 -2.46
CA HIS A 61 0.91 1.17 -3.32
C HIS A 61 0.53 2.52 -2.70
N VAL A 62 1.33 3.56 -2.98
CA VAL A 62 1.02 4.92 -2.52
C VAL A 62 1.19 5.97 -3.61
N HIS A 63 0.53 7.12 -3.42
CA HIS A 63 0.59 8.30 -4.28
C HIS A 63 0.93 9.53 -3.43
N PHE A 64 2.21 9.76 -3.12
CA PHE A 64 2.67 10.88 -2.30
C PHE A 64 2.68 12.22 -3.04
N ARG A 65 2.27 12.22 -4.31
CA ARG A 65 1.99 13.43 -5.11
C ARG A 65 3.19 14.30 -5.44
N GLU A 66 4.37 14.00 -4.99
CA GLU A 66 5.59 14.74 -5.31
C GLU A 66 6.47 13.96 -6.32
N PRO A 67 6.97 14.63 -7.35
CA PRO A 67 6.91 16.07 -7.64
C PRO A 67 5.60 16.56 -8.26
N GLY A 68 5.41 17.88 -8.27
CA GLY A 68 4.46 18.63 -9.09
C GLY A 68 3.00 18.70 -8.62
N LEU A 69 2.58 17.83 -7.68
CA LEU A 69 1.22 17.84 -7.14
C LEU A 69 1.20 18.15 -5.63
N THR A 70 2.23 18.85 -5.15
CA THR A 70 2.52 19.09 -3.73
C THR A 70 1.49 19.94 -3.00
N ALA A 71 0.55 20.56 -3.70
CA ALA A 71 -0.61 21.19 -3.06
C ALA A 71 -1.52 20.16 -2.36
N LYS A 72 -1.55 18.91 -2.85
CA LYS A 72 -2.38 17.82 -2.30
C LYS A 72 -1.66 17.07 -1.18
N ALA A 73 -0.37 16.76 -1.38
CA ALA A 73 0.47 15.96 -0.52
C ALA A 73 1.93 16.05 -0.99
N ASP A 74 2.88 15.70 -0.15
CA ASP A 74 4.30 15.60 -0.50
C ASP A 74 4.99 14.47 0.28
N ILE A 75 6.23 14.14 -0.10
CA ILE A 75 6.98 13.04 0.50
C ILE A 75 7.21 13.27 2.01
N ASP A 76 7.42 14.50 2.43
CA ASP A 76 7.62 14.85 3.84
C ASP A 76 6.38 14.50 4.68
N THR A 77 5.23 15.08 4.36
CA THR A 77 4.00 14.90 5.14
C THR A 77 3.46 13.47 5.08
N GLU A 78 3.49 12.85 3.91
CA GLU A 78 2.91 11.51 3.76
C GLU A 78 3.82 10.42 4.36
N SER A 79 5.14 10.62 4.38
CA SER A 79 6.04 9.70 5.10
C SER A 79 5.94 9.86 6.63
N GLN A 80 5.55 11.03 7.13
CA GLN A 80 5.16 11.19 8.54
C GLN A 80 3.87 10.45 8.86
N ALA A 81 2.85 10.54 7.98
CA ALA A 81 1.62 9.79 8.11
C ALA A 81 1.87 8.27 8.05
N ALA A 82 2.78 7.81 7.18
CA ALA A 82 3.24 6.43 7.10
C ALA A 82 3.86 5.97 8.44
N ALA A 83 4.81 6.74 8.98
CA ALA A 83 5.44 6.46 10.27
C ALA A 83 4.42 6.34 11.41
N ALA A 84 3.43 7.24 11.45
CA ALA A 84 2.35 7.20 12.46
C ALA A 84 1.43 5.97 12.29
N GLY A 85 1.29 5.46 11.05
CA GLY A 85 0.53 4.25 10.72
C GLY A 85 1.29 2.94 10.93
N GLY A 86 2.56 2.96 11.36
CA GLY A 86 3.37 1.75 11.50
C GLY A 86 4.04 1.29 10.21
N VAL A 87 3.93 2.08 9.14
CA VAL A 87 4.56 1.80 7.84
C VAL A 87 6.01 2.26 7.88
N THR A 88 6.93 1.32 7.64
CA THR A 88 8.38 1.59 7.63
C THR A 88 8.97 1.63 6.23
N SER A 89 8.21 1.17 5.24
CA SER A 89 8.65 1.13 3.83
C SER A 89 7.46 1.35 2.90
N TYR A 90 7.65 2.15 1.84
CA TYR A 90 6.60 2.35 0.83
C TYR A 90 7.17 2.35 -0.59
N PHE A 91 6.29 2.06 -1.57
CA PHE A 91 6.56 2.22 -2.99
C PHE A 91 5.60 3.26 -3.58
N ASP A 92 6.15 4.37 -4.07
CA ASP A 92 5.34 5.45 -4.62
C ASP A 92 5.17 5.33 -6.14
N MET A 93 3.97 5.64 -6.60
CA MET A 93 3.53 5.48 -7.98
C MET A 93 4.08 6.57 -8.90
N PRO A 94 4.21 6.27 -10.22
CA PRO A 94 4.88 7.15 -11.18
C PRO A 94 4.02 8.30 -11.70
N ASN A 95 2.73 8.40 -11.36
CA ASN A 95 1.78 9.38 -11.92
C ASN A 95 1.88 10.77 -11.26
N THR A 96 3.07 11.29 -11.19
CA THR A 96 3.45 12.64 -10.70
C THR A 96 3.59 13.64 -11.86
N VAL A 97 4.05 14.87 -11.61
CA VAL A 97 4.32 15.89 -12.63
C VAL A 97 5.73 16.49 -12.42
N PRO A 98 6.73 16.13 -13.23
CA PRO A 98 6.64 15.18 -14.34
C PRO A 98 6.36 13.74 -13.88
N GLN A 99 5.88 12.91 -14.82
CA GLN A 99 5.68 11.48 -14.58
C GLN A 99 7.03 10.76 -14.49
N THR A 100 7.11 9.73 -13.64
CA THR A 100 8.33 8.92 -13.47
C THR A 100 8.44 7.87 -14.60
N THR A 101 8.58 8.33 -15.84
CA THR A 101 8.61 7.53 -17.07
C THR A 101 9.91 7.66 -17.86
N THR A 102 10.87 8.39 -17.30
CA THR A 102 12.26 8.50 -17.81
C THR A 102 13.25 8.21 -16.68
N LEU A 103 14.51 7.90 -17.03
CA LEU A 103 15.55 7.60 -16.06
C LEU A 103 15.87 8.83 -15.20
N GLU A 104 15.85 10.03 -15.79
CA GLU A 104 16.12 11.30 -15.14
C GLU A 104 15.02 11.60 -14.08
N ALA A 105 13.75 11.46 -14.46
CA ALA A 105 12.63 11.68 -13.54
C ALA A 105 12.64 10.69 -12.36
N LEU A 106 13.06 9.44 -12.61
CA LEU A 106 13.25 8.45 -11.56
C LEU A 106 14.36 8.86 -10.58
N ASP A 107 15.52 9.27 -11.09
CA ASP A 107 16.64 9.73 -10.27
C ASP A 107 16.31 11.00 -9.46
N GLU A 108 15.63 11.97 -10.06
CA GLU A 108 15.16 13.17 -9.37
C GLU A 108 14.23 12.81 -8.19
N LYS A 109 13.33 11.85 -8.38
CA LYS A 109 12.41 11.40 -7.33
C LYS A 109 13.15 10.74 -6.17
N PHE A 110 14.17 9.91 -6.45
CA PHE A 110 15.06 9.38 -5.42
C PHE A 110 15.81 10.47 -4.66
N GLN A 111 16.30 11.50 -5.35
CA GLN A 111 16.97 12.64 -4.72
C GLN A 111 16.02 13.47 -3.82
N LEU A 112 14.75 13.61 -4.19
CA LEU A 112 13.73 14.25 -3.36
C LEU A 112 13.51 13.45 -2.06
N ALA A 113 13.28 12.15 -2.17
CA ALA A 113 13.04 11.30 -1.01
C ALA A 113 14.24 11.20 -0.08
N ALA A 114 15.46 11.20 -0.61
CA ALA A 114 16.70 11.20 0.18
C ALA A 114 16.84 12.42 1.12
N ARG A 115 16.03 13.46 0.93
CA ARG A 115 16.03 14.67 1.75
C ARG A 115 14.77 14.86 2.59
N LYS A 116 13.71 14.06 2.33
CA LYS A 116 12.38 14.33 2.87
C LYS A 116 11.69 13.13 3.50
N SER A 117 12.01 11.90 3.07
CA SER A 117 11.28 10.73 3.54
C SER A 117 11.70 10.31 4.93
N HIS A 118 10.75 10.21 5.86
CA HIS A 118 10.96 9.78 7.25
C HIS A 118 10.90 8.27 7.45
N VAL A 119 10.56 7.52 6.40
CA VAL A 119 10.60 6.06 6.36
C VAL A 119 11.28 5.59 5.07
N ASN A 120 11.56 4.29 4.95
CA ASN A 120 12.24 3.75 3.77
C ASN A 120 11.36 3.84 2.52
N TYR A 121 11.99 3.96 1.35
CA TYR A 121 11.27 4.29 0.12
C TYR A 121 11.84 3.60 -1.12
N SER A 122 10.96 3.41 -2.09
CA SER A 122 11.31 3.17 -3.47
C SER A 122 10.19 3.65 -4.41
N PHE A 123 10.44 3.59 -5.71
CA PHE A 123 9.55 4.14 -6.74
C PHE A 123 9.37 3.16 -7.87
N PHE A 124 8.13 2.99 -8.33
CA PHE A 124 7.87 2.29 -9.58
C PHE A 124 8.25 3.16 -10.77
N PHE A 125 8.86 2.52 -11.79
CA PHE A 125 9.01 3.13 -13.10
C PHE A 125 7.70 2.99 -13.89
N GLY A 126 7.23 4.07 -14.49
CA GLY A 126 5.96 4.06 -15.22
C GLY A 126 6.14 3.59 -16.66
N ALA A 127 5.37 2.59 -17.07
CA ALA A 127 5.26 2.20 -18.46
C ALA A 127 4.37 3.18 -19.24
N THR A 128 4.72 3.42 -20.51
CA THR A 128 3.91 4.15 -21.50
C THR A 128 3.83 3.34 -22.79
N ASN A 129 3.02 3.78 -23.74
CA ASN A 129 2.96 3.15 -25.06
C ASN A 129 4.33 3.09 -25.77
N ASP A 130 5.30 3.92 -25.41
CA ASP A 130 6.49 4.15 -26.20
C ASP A 130 7.83 3.97 -25.47
N ASN A 131 7.87 3.77 -24.12
CA ASN A 131 9.10 3.79 -23.32
C ASN A 131 9.68 2.42 -22.91
N SER A 132 9.12 1.31 -23.38
CA SER A 132 9.63 -0.04 -23.03
C SER A 132 11.11 -0.27 -23.41
N HIS A 133 11.65 0.50 -24.37
CA HIS A 133 13.06 0.47 -24.74
C HIS A 133 14.03 0.94 -23.61
N LEU A 134 13.51 1.61 -22.58
CA LEU A 134 14.28 2.03 -21.41
C LEU A 134 14.39 0.94 -20.34
N PHE A 135 13.53 -0.10 -20.35
CA PHE A 135 13.51 -1.12 -19.29
C PHE A 135 14.86 -1.84 -19.09
N PRO A 136 15.65 -2.17 -20.15
CA PRO A 136 16.95 -2.76 -19.95
C PRO A 136 17.99 -1.86 -19.26
N GLN A 137 17.73 -0.54 -19.19
CA GLN A 137 18.61 0.45 -18.58
C GLN A 137 18.26 0.73 -17.10
N LEU A 138 17.13 0.21 -16.61
CA LEU A 138 16.71 0.38 -15.23
C LEU A 138 17.64 -0.39 -14.27
N ASP A 139 18.03 0.28 -13.20
CA ASP A 139 18.73 -0.39 -12.09
C ASP A 139 17.72 -1.18 -11.27
N LYS A 140 17.62 -2.48 -11.56
CA LYS A 140 16.69 -3.41 -10.91
C LYS A 140 16.94 -3.57 -9.41
N THR A 141 18.10 -3.18 -8.90
CA THR A 141 18.39 -3.25 -7.46
C THR A 141 17.80 -2.08 -6.68
N ARG A 142 17.26 -1.06 -7.35
CA ARG A 142 16.73 0.18 -6.74
C ARG A 142 15.21 0.30 -6.78
N ILE A 143 14.54 -0.42 -7.68
CA ILE A 143 13.09 -0.26 -7.91
C ILE A 143 12.35 -1.58 -7.73
N PRO A 144 11.10 -1.55 -7.22
CA PRO A 144 10.29 -2.75 -7.01
C PRO A 144 9.82 -3.36 -8.32
N GLY A 145 9.68 -2.54 -9.37
CA GLY A 145 9.15 -3.00 -10.64
C GLY A 145 8.68 -1.87 -11.54
N ILE A 146 7.84 -2.24 -12.51
CA ILE A 146 7.26 -1.33 -13.50
C ILE A 146 5.76 -1.21 -13.23
N LYS A 147 5.25 0.02 -13.14
CA LYS A 147 3.80 0.30 -13.03
C LYS A 147 3.19 0.47 -14.41
N LEU A 148 2.11 -0.23 -14.64
CA LEU A 148 1.32 -0.22 -15.86
C LEU A 148 -0.12 0.24 -15.56
N PHE A 149 -0.63 1.19 -16.33
CA PHE A 149 -2.03 1.61 -16.28
C PHE A 149 -2.74 1.12 -17.55
N MET A 150 -3.51 0.03 -17.42
CA MET A 150 -4.36 -0.54 -18.48
C MET A 150 -5.78 0.03 -18.43
N GLY A 151 -5.96 1.18 -17.80
CA GLY A 151 -7.22 1.87 -17.63
C GLY A 151 -6.97 3.34 -17.33
N SER A 152 -8.04 4.07 -17.11
CA SER A 152 -8.05 5.51 -16.86
C SER A 152 -6.99 5.94 -15.83
N SER A 153 -5.96 6.63 -16.30
CA SER A 153 -4.89 7.21 -15.50
C SER A 153 -4.85 8.73 -15.69
N THR A 154 -4.20 9.42 -14.76
CA THR A 154 -3.89 10.85 -14.90
C THR A 154 -2.72 11.04 -15.87
N GLY A 155 -2.88 11.99 -16.80
CA GLY A 155 -1.85 12.30 -17.80
C GLY A 155 -1.74 11.27 -18.92
N ASN A 156 -0.53 11.11 -19.49
CA ASN A 156 -0.28 10.28 -20.68
C ASN A 156 0.23 8.87 -20.30
N MET A 157 -0.22 8.30 -19.17
CA MET A 157 0.25 6.99 -18.71
C MET A 157 -0.68 5.83 -19.08
N LEU A 158 -1.79 6.08 -19.75
CA LEU A 158 -2.64 5.01 -20.26
C LEU A 158 -1.89 4.21 -21.33
N VAL A 159 -1.76 2.90 -21.13
CA VAL A 159 -1.27 1.98 -22.16
C VAL A 159 -2.47 1.21 -22.71
N ASP A 160 -2.89 1.58 -23.91
CA ASP A 160 -4.08 1.07 -24.58
C ASP A 160 -3.79 0.40 -25.93
N ARG A 161 -2.56 0.55 -26.44
CA ARG A 161 -2.15 -0.12 -27.69
C ARG A 161 -1.71 -1.55 -27.43
N ARG A 162 -2.35 -2.51 -28.11
CA ARG A 162 -2.07 -3.95 -27.95
C ARG A 162 -0.58 -4.26 -28.15
N GLU A 163 0.05 -3.71 -29.18
CA GLU A 163 1.46 -3.94 -29.51
C GLU A 163 2.39 -3.36 -28.42
N ALA A 164 1.97 -2.29 -27.73
CA ALA A 164 2.72 -1.75 -26.60
C ALA A 164 2.60 -2.67 -25.38
N LEU A 165 1.40 -3.16 -25.08
CA LEU A 165 1.18 -4.14 -24.02
C LEU A 165 2.03 -5.40 -24.27
N ASP A 166 1.97 -5.99 -25.46
CA ASP A 166 2.78 -7.17 -25.80
C ASP A 166 4.28 -6.92 -25.58
N ARG A 167 4.82 -5.76 -26.00
CA ARG A 167 6.24 -5.41 -25.76
C ARG A 167 6.56 -5.23 -24.28
N ILE A 168 5.67 -4.57 -23.50
CA ILE A 168 5.88 -4.34 -22.07
C ILE A 168 5.96 -5.68 -21.33
N PHE A 169 4.98 -6.57 -21.54
CA PHE A 169 4.96 -7.88 -20.89
C PHE A 169 6.15 -8.76 -21.31
N ALA A 170 6.56 -8.67 -22.57
CA ALA A 170 7.73 -9.44 -23.07
C ALA A 170 9.07 -8.94 -22.53
N THR A 171 9.20 -7.68 -22.16
CA THR A 171 10.50 -7.04 -21.86
C THR A 171 10.68 -6.54 -20.43
N ALA A 172 9.67 -6.62 -19.58
CA ALA A 172 9.72 -6.06 -18.23
C ALA A 172 10.89 -6.60 -17.39
N GLY A 173 11.09 -7.93 -17.36
CA GLY A 173 12.19 -8.59 -16.67
C GLY A 173 12.26 -8.31 -15.15
N MET A 174 11.18 -7.83 -14.56
CA MET A 174 10.93 -7.56 -13.14
C MET A 174 9.41 -7.48 -12.93
N PRO A 175 8.89 -7.42 -11.67
CA PRO A 175 7.45 -7.35 -11.43
C PRO A 175 6.76 -6.23 -12.21
N LEU A 176 5.66 -6.56 -12.89
CA LEU A 176 4.71 -5.61 -13.46
C LEU A 176 3.55 -5.41 -12.50
N MET A 177 3.38 -4.21 -11.95
CA MET A 177 2.20 -3.87 -11.16
C MET A 177 1.18 -3.17 -12.05
N ALA A 178 0.00 -3.75 -12.24
CA ALA A 178 -0.98 -3.27 -13.21
C ALA A 178 -2.26 -2.76 -12.55
N HIS A 179 -2.68 -1.53 -12.91
CA HIS A 179 -4.05 -1.04 -12.71
C HIS A 179 -4.90 -1.53 -13.87
N CYS A 180 -5.98 -2.25 -13.58
CA CYS A 180 -6.79 -2.94 -14.59
C CYS A 180 -8.24 -2.46 -14.55
N GLU A 181 -8.60 -1.58 -15.49
CA GLU A 181 -9.99 -1.18 -15.76
C GLU A 181 -10.16 -0.89 -17.27
N ASP A 182 -11.21 -1.42 -17.89
CA ASP A 182 -11.47 -1.21 -19.32
C ASP A 182 -12.07 0.18 -19.56
N THR A 183 -11.30 1.05 -20.21
CA THR A 183 -11.69 2.44 -20.50
C THR A 183 -12.91 2.54 -21.43
N ALA A 184 -13.09 1.63 -22.38
CA ALA A 184 -14.22 1.66 -23.31
C ALA A 184 -15.54 1.35 -22.57
N ILE A 185 -15.51 0.35 -21.68
CA ILE A 185 -16.65 0.00 -20.83
C ILE A 185 -16.99 1.17 -19.89
N ILE A 186 -15.99 1.76 -19.23
CA ILE A 186 -16.20 2.90 -18.33
C ILE A 186 -16.81 4.09 -19.06
N ASN A 187 -16.28 4.44 -20.24
CA ASN A 187 -16.78 5.56 -21.03
C ASN A 187 -18.23 5.34 -21.48
N ARG A 188 -18.58 4.14 -21.93
CA ARG A 188 -19.95 3.75 -22.27
C ARG A 188 -20.88 3.89 -21.06
N ASN A 189 -20.49 3.34 -19.92
CA ASN A 189 -21.29 3.40 -18.69
C ASN A 189 -21.45 4.84 -18.18
N MET A 190 -20.39 5.67 -18.26
CA MET A 190 -20.46 7.09 -17.90
C MET A 190 -21.40 7.85 -18.80
N ALA A 191 -21.37 7.61 -20.12
CA ALA A 191 -22.28 8.25 -21.06
C ALA A 191 -23.75 7.89 -20.78
N GLN A 192 -24.00 6.62 -20.46
CA GLN A 192 -25.33 6.15 -20.06
C GLN A 192 -25.77 6.80 -18.74
N ALA A 193 -24.92 6.82 -17.72
CA ALA A 193 -25.21 7.44 -16.43
C ALA A 193 -25.55 8.94 -16.59
N LYS A 194 -24.76 9.67 -17.40
CA LYS A 194 -25.05 11.08 -17.70
C LYS A 194 -26.38 11.29 -18.41
N SER A 195 -26.75 10.41 -19.33
CA SER A 195 -28.04 10.46 -19.99
C SER A 195 -29.22 10.28 -19.04
N LEU A 196 -29.06 9.48 -18.00
CA LEU A 196 -30.11 9.16 -17.03
C LEU A 196 -30.16 10.15 -15.84
N TYR A 197 -29.00 10.60 -15.36
CA TYR A 197 -28.87 11.31 -14.09
C TYR A 197 -28.26 12.71 -14.22
N GLY A 198 -27.99 13.20 -15.45
CA GLY A 198 -27.39 14.50 -15.69
C GLY A 198 -25.86 14.45 -15.75
N ASP A 199 -25.22 15.62 -15.98
CA ASP A 199 -23.79 15.75 -16.31
C ASP A 199 -22.84 15.25 -15.22
N ASP A 200 -23.28 15.19 -13.98
CA ASP A 200 -22.49 14.72 -12.85
C ASP A 200 -23.32 13.76 -11.96
N PRO A 201 -23.48 12.49 -12.37
CA PRO A 201 -24.24 11.50 -11.61
C PRO A 201 -23.77 11.40 -10.16
N ALA A 202 -24.70 11.14 -9.22
CA ALA A 202 -24.37 10.98 -7.82
C ALA A 202 -23.31 9.88 -7.61
N VAL A 203 -22.48 10.03 -6.59
CA VAL A 203 -21.34 9.11 -6.33
C VAL A 203 -21.78 7.67 -6.10
N SER A 204 -23.01 7.43 -5.66
CA SER A 204 -23.60 6.09 -5.52
C SER A 204 -23.62 5.28 -6.83
N HIS A 205 -23.57 5.95 -7.99
CA HIS A 205 -23.47 5.31 -9.31
C HIS A 205 -22.04 5.00 -9.74
N HIS A 206 -21.03 5.37 -8.91
CA HIS A 206 -19.63 5.15 -9.27
C HIS A 206 -19.29 3.66 -9.50
N PRO A 207 -19.77 2.69 -8.69
CA PRO A 207 -19.53 1.27 -8.94
C PRO A 207 -20.26 0.71 -10.17
N GLU A 208 -21.33 1.35 -10.64
CA GLU A 208 -22.00 0.98 -11.91
C GLU A 208 -21.19 1.49 -13.12
N ILE A 209 -20.63 2.68 -13.02
CA ILE A 209 -19.81 3.31 -14.07
C ILE A 209 -18.47 2.57 -14.18
N ARG A 210 -17.74 2.41 -13.08
CA ARG A 210 -16.52 1.61 -12.96
C ARG A 210 -16.89 0.21 -12.51
N SER A 211 -17.54 -0.51 -13.42
CA SER A 211 -18.24 -1.75 -13.15
C SER A 211 -17.30 -2.93 -12.91
N ALA A 212 -17.84 -3.98 -12.32
CA ALA A 212 -17.14 -5.26 -12.19
C ALA A 212 -16.74 -5.85 -13.56
N GLU A 213 -17.52 -5.60 -14.61
CA GLU A 213 -17.18 -6.00 -15.98
C GLU A 213 -15.92 -5.27 -16.47
N ALA A 214 -15.81 -3.95 -16.22
CA ALA A 214 -14.64 -3.16 -16.63
C ALA A 214 -13.36 -3.65 -15.94
N CYS A 215 -13.43 -3.98 -14.66
CA CYS A 215 -12.30 -4.56 -13.91
C CYS A 215 -11.95 -5.94 -14.47
N TYR A 216 -12.92 -6.83 -14.58
CA TYR A 216 -12.70 -8.21 -15.01
C TYR A 216 -12.09 -8.31 -16.41
N GLU A 217 -12.60 -7.57 -17.41
CA GLU A 217 -12.10 -7.67 -18.78
C GLU A 217 -10.65 -7.17 -18.89
N SER A 218 -10.30 -6.11 -18.19
CA SER A 218 -8.92 -5.60 -18.17
C SER A 218 -7.98 -6.54 -17.39
N THR A 219 -8.41 -7.04 -16.22
CA THR A 219 -7.62 -8.01 -15.43
C THR A 219 -7.40 -9.31 -16.20
N ARG A 220 -8.44 -9.83 -16.89
CA ARG A 220 -8.33 -11.01 -17.73
C ARG A 220 -7.30 -10.83 -18.83
N LEU A 221 -7.31 -9.68 -19.51
CA LEU A 221 -6.30 -9.35 -20.54
C LEU A 221 -4.88 -9.30 -19.96
N ALA A 222 -4.70 -8.68 -18.79
CA ALA A 222 -3.39 -8.63 -18.12
C ALA A 222 -2.87 -10.03 -17.76
N VAL A 223 -3.74 -10.88 -17.22
CA VAL A 223 -3.41 -12.28 -16.86
C VAL A 223 -3.07 -13.10 -18.11
N GLU A 224 -3.81 -12.95 -19.21
CA GLU A 224 -3.52 -13.61 -20.50
C GLU A 224 -2.14 -13.21 -21.02
N LEU A 225 -1.83 -11.90 -21.03
CA LEU A 225 -0.53 -11.39 -21.46
C LEU A 225 0.62 -11.88 -20.55
N ALA A 226 0.40 -11.90 -19.23
CA ALA A 226 1.38 -12.40 -18.29
C ALA A 226 1.69 -13.88 -18.51
N ARG A 227 0.67 -14.71 -18.76
CA ARG A 227 0.83 -16.14 -19.10
C ARG A 227 1.54 -16.32 -20.43
N GLN A 228 1.16 -15.57 -21.46
CA GLN A 228 1.76 -15.63 -22.80
C GLN A 228 3.26 -15.29 -22.78
N HIS A 229 3.66 -14.27 -22.01
CA HIS A 229 5.03 -13.77 -21.97
C HIS A 229 5.85 -14.28 -20.75
N HIS A 230 5.25 -15.16 -19.92
CA HIS A 230 5.86 -15.63 -18.67
C HIS A 230 6.28 -14.49 -17.72
N ALA A 231 5.57 -13.36 -17.79
CA ALA A 231 5.85 -12.19 -16.97
C ALA A 231 5.39 -12.38 -15.52
N GLN A 232 6.09 -11.77 -14.58
CA GLN A 232 5.63 -11.63 -13.21
C GLN A 232 4.64 -10.46 -13.14
N LEU A 233 3.38 -10.77 -12.87
CA LEU A 233 2.29 -9.78 -12.79
C LEU A 233 1.78 -9.65 -11.36
N HIS A 234 1.62 -8.42 -10.91
CA HIS A 234 0.92 -8.07 -9.68
C HIS A 234 -0.25 -7.14 -10.03
N VAL A 235 -1.48 -7.63 -9.92
CA VAL A 235 -2.68 -6.82 -10.17
C VAL A 235 -3.00 -6.00 -8.94
N ALA A 236 -2.93 -4.67 -9.08
CA ALA A 236 -3.20 -3.72 -8.02
C ALA A 236 -4.69 -3.69 -7.66
N HIS A 237 -5.01 -3.39 -6.39
CA HIS A 237 -6.37 -3.07 -5.89
C HIS A 237 -7.49 -3.90 -6.51
N LEU A 238 -7.40 -5.24 -6.47
CA LEU A 238 -8.46 -6.13 -6.91
C LEU A 238 -9.77 -5.83 -6.14
N THR A 239 -10.90 -5.73 -6.84
CA THR A 239 -12.12 -5.21 -6.21
C THR A 239 -13.36 -6.09 -6.33
N THR A 240 -13.31 -7.18 -7.10
CA THR A 240 -14.51 -7.97 -7.38
C THR A 240 -14.32 -9.47 -7.12
N ALA A 241 -15.41 -10.11 -6.69
CA ALA A 241 -15.45 -11.57 -6.54
C ALA A 241 -15.12 -12.31 -7.85
N ARG A 242 -15.56 -11.76 -8.98
CA ARG A 242 -15.35 -12.35 -10.29
C ARG A 242 -13.88 -12.34 -10.72
N GLU A 243 -13.14 -11.27 -10.41
CA GLU A 243 -11.71 -11.21 -10.73
C GLU A 243 -10.88 -12.25 -9.97
N LEU A 244 -11.30 -12.62 -8.75
CA LEU A 244 -10.62 -13.66 -7.95
C LEU A 244 -10.53 -15.02 -8.64
N GLU A 245 -11.40 -15.32 -9.62
CA GLU A 245 -11.38 -16.55 -10.39
C GLU A 245 -10.15 -16.66 -11.32
N LEU A 246 -9.45 -15.55 -11.56
CA LEU A 246 -8.26 -15.46 -12.41
C LEU A 246 -6.95 -15.78 -11.67
N PHE A 247 -7.00 -15.89 -10.34
CA PHE A 247 -5.81 -16.01 -9.48
C PHE A 247 -5.78 -17.36 -8.77
N GLU A 248 -4.56 -17.91 -8.69
CA GLU A 248 -4.24 -19.13 -7.97
C GLU A 248 -3.16 -18.81 -6.92
N PRO A 249 -3.17 -19.47 -5.74
CA PRO A 249 -2.11 -19.32 -4.75
C PRO A 249 -0.73 -19.67 -5.33
N ASP A 250 0.33 -19.02 -4.81
CA ASP A 250 1.75 -19.29 -5.14
C ASP A 250 2.10 -19.15 -6.64
N SER A 251 1.32 -18.35 -7.36
CA SER A 251 1.54 -18.06 -8.77
C SER A 251 2.52 -16.88 -8.98
N ARG A 252 3.12 -16.81 -10.17
CA ARG A 252 3.81 -15.58 -10.64
C ARG A 252 2.83 -14.44 -10.95
N ILE A 253 1.54 -14.73 -10.94
CA ILE A 253 0.44 -13.79 -11.16
C ILE A 253 -0.26 -13.64 -9.82
N THR A 254 -0.08 -12.50 -9.19
CA THR A 254 -0.56 -12.19 -7.84
C THR A 254 -1.51 -11.02 -7.85
N ALA A 255 -2.28 -10.86 -6.78
CA ALA A 255 -3.22 -9.75 -6.61
C ALA A 255 -2.98 -9.04 -5.26
N GLU A 256 -3.14 -7.71 -5.29
CA GLU A 256 -3.27 -6.85 -4.14
C GLU A 256 -4.76 -6.59 -3.85
N ALA A 257 -5.13 -6.51 -2.58
CA ALA A 257 -6.36 -5.85 -2.15
C ALA A 257 -5.98 -4.63 -1.30
N THR A 258 -6.69 -3.52 -1.46
CA THR A 258 -6.42 -2.36 -0.60
C THR A 258 -7.31 -2.37 0.64
N VAL A 259 -6.81 -1.74 1.70
CA VAL A 259 -7.55 -1.56 2.95
C VAL A 259 -8.94 -0.99 2.70
N SER A 260 -9.07 -0.04 1.76
CA SER A 260 -10.36 0.58 1.40
C SER A 260 -11.36 -0.42 0.83
N HIS A 261 -10.95 -1.30 -0.08
CA HIS A 261 -11.83 -2.31 -0.69
C HIS A 261 -12.15 -3.48 0.24
N LEU A 262 -11.30 -3.71 1.25
CA LEU A 262 -11.53 -4.70 2.31
C LEU A 262 -12.47 -4.20 3.41
N TYR A 263 -12.57 -2.88 3.59
CA TYR A 263 -13.31 -2.28 4.69
C TYR A 263 -14.66 -1.72 4.25
N PHE A 264 -14.71 -0.91 3.18
CA PHE A 264 -15.93 -0.27 2.68
C PHE A 264 -16.69 -1.14 1.67
N CYS A 265 -17.98 -0.86 1.51
CA CYS A 265 -18.83 -1.38 0.44
C CYS A 265 -19.70 -0.26 -0.16
N ASP A 266 -20.45 -0.56 -1.21
CA ASP A 266 -21.30 0.40 -1.93
C ASP A 266 -22.34 1.12 -1.06
N ARG A 267 -22.79 0.50 0.04
CA ARG A 267 -23.71 1.11 0.99
C ARG A 267 -23.11 2.32 1.70
N ASP A 268 -21.80 2.33 1.88
CA ASP A 268 -21.09 3.38 2.61
C ASP A 268 -21.06 4.71 1.84
N TYR A 269 -21.31 4.70 0.52
CA TYR A 269 -21.48 5.93 -0.25
C TYR A 269 -22.63 6.80 0.28
N SER A 270 -23.65 6.21 0.92
CA SER A 270 -24.78 6.96 1.49
C SER A 270 -24.36 7.83 2.70
N LEU A 271 -23.30 7.43 3.41
CA LEU A 271 -22.80 8.12 4.60
C LEU A 271 -21.54 8.95 4.30
N LEU A 272 -20.59 8.35 3.58
CA LEU A 272 -19.26 8.93 3.35
C LEU A 272 -19.16 9.66 2.00
N GLY A 273 -20.14 9.48 1.11
CA GLY A 273 -20.20 10.18 -0.16
C GLY A 273 -18.90 10.00 -0.96
N THR A 274 -18.40 11.11 -1.50
CA THR A 274 -17.19 11.13 -2.32
C THR A 274 -15.90 10.94 -1.54
N HIS A 275 -15.91 10.99 -0.19
CA HIS A 275 -14.72 10.69 0.62
C HIS A 275 -14.17 9.30 0.34
N ILE A 276 -15.04 8.32 0.04
CA ILE A 276 -14.63 6.95 -0.35
C ILE A 276 -14.62 6.71 -1.87
N LYS A 277 -14.76 7.76 -2.68
CA LYS A 277 -14.60 7.62 -4.13
C LYS A 277 -13.15 7.35 -4.49
N CYS A 278 -12.88 6.18 -5.09
CA CYS A 278 -11.57 5.75 -5.59
C CYS A 278 -11.71 5.01 -6.93
N ASN A 279 -10.61 4.66 -7.54
CA ASN A 279 -10.54 3.89 -8.80
C ASN A 279 -9.59 2.70 -8.64
N PRO A 280 -10.09 1.47 -8.76
CA PRO A 280 -11.47 1.06 -9.06
C PRO A 280 -12.46 1.48 -7.96
N ALA A 281 -13.74 1.60 -8.31
CA ALA A 281 -14.78 1.97 -7.35
C ALA A 281 -14.91 0.94 -6.23
N ILE A 282 -15.28 1.39 -5.01
CA ILE A 282 -15.76 0.51 -3.95
C ILE A 282 -16.98 -0.24 -4.49
N LYS A 283 -17.00 -1.57 -4.39
CA LYS A 283 -18.00 -2.46 -4.95
C LYS A 283 -19.00 -2.93 -3.90
N THR A 284 -19.78 -3.96 -4.25
CA THR A 284 -20.84 -4.49 -3.40
C THR A 284 -20.29 -5.13 -2.10
N GLU A 285 -21.16 -5.27 -1.11
CA GLU A 285 -20.85 -6.00 0.12
C GLU A 285 -20.38 -7.44 -0.18
N ARG A 286 -20.99 -8.10 -1.18
CA ARG A 286 -20.59 -9.44 -1.61
C ARG A 286 -19.17 -9.46 -2.18
N ASP A 287 -18.77 -8.43 -2.93
CA ASP A 287 -17.41 -8.31 -3.46
C ASP A 287 -16.41 -8.12 -2.31
N ARG A 288 -16.72 -7.25 -1.34
CA ARG A 288 -15.91 -7.05 -0.14
C ARG A 288 -15.71 -8.36 0.64
N GLU A 289 -16.80 -9.10 0.90
CA GLU A 289 -16.75 -10.39 1.60
C GLU A 289 -15.91 -11.43 0.84
N ALA A 290 -16.02 -11.46 -0.49
CA ALA A 290 -15.21 -12.34 -1.32
C ALA A 290 -13.71 -11.98 -1.24
N LEU A 291 -13.36 -10.68 -1.25
CA LEU A 291 -11.99 -10.23 -1.04
C LEU A 291 -11.47 -10.59 0.36
N GLN A 292 -12.28 -10.40 1.41
CA GLN A 292 -11.93 -10.79 2.78
C GLN A 292 -11.67 -12.30 2.87
N GLN A 293 -12.50 -13.14 2.24
CA GLN A 293 -12.26 -14.58 2.17
C GLN A 293 -10.94 -14.90 1.44
N ALA A 294 -10.64 -14.18 0.37
CA ALA A 294 -9.43 -14.39 -0.42
C ALA A 294 -8.12 -14.02 0.31
N LEU A 295 -8.20 -13.28 1.43
CA LEU A 295 -7.04 -13.05 2.31
C LEU A 295 -6.54 -14.36 2.94
N THR A 296 -7.45 -15.31 3.20
CA THR A 296 -7.13 -16.55 3.92
C THR A 296 -6.86 -17.74 3.01
N ASP A 297 -7.38 -17.72 1.77
CA ASP A 297 -7.20 -18.81 0.80
C ASP A 297 -5.99 -18.64 -0.14
N GLY A 298 -5.26 -17.51 -0.01
CA GLY A 298 -4.00 -17.27 -0.72
C GLY A 298 -4.15 -16.59 -2.10
N ARG A 299 -5.37 -16.28 -2.56
CA ARG A 299 -5.59 -15.58 -3.85
C ARG A 299 -5.21 -14.10 -3.79
N ILE A 300 -5.35 -13.47 -2.62
CA ILE A 300 -4.76 -12.15 -2.35
C ILE A 300 -3.40 -12.35 -1.70
N ALA A 301 -2.37 -11.81 -2.31
CA ALA A 301 -0.99 -11.96 -1.89
C ALA A 301 -0.51 -10.80 -0.99
N VAL A 302 -0.99 -9.58 -1.21
CA VAL A 302 -0.54 -8.36 -0.51
C VAL A 302 -1.74 -7.50 -0.16
N ILE A 303 -1.64 -6.78 0.96
CA ILE A 303 -2.54 -5.70 1.34
C ILE A 303 -1.77 -4.39 1.26
N GLY A 304 -2.14 -3.53 0.31
CA GLY A 304 -1.64 -2.17 0.18
C GLY A 304 -2.70 -1.13 0.57
N THR A 305 -2.43 0.15 0.38
CA THR A 305 -3.39 1.20 0.72
C THR A 305 -4.03 1.89 -0.48
N ASP A 306 -3.33 2.00 -1.59
CA ASP A 306 -3.63 2.98 -2.64
C ASP A 306 -3.85 4.39 -2.04
N HIS A 307 -2.97 4.74 -1.08
CA HIS A 307 -3.00 6.04 -0.43
C HIS A 307 -2.89 7.16 -1.47
N ALA A 308 -4.01 7.83 -1.72
CA ALA A 308 -4.14 8.76 -2.83
C ALA A 308 -4.82 10.06 -2.40
N PRO A 309 -4.13 10.93 -1.65
CA PRO A 309 -4.67 12.16 -1.11
C PRO A 309 -5.07 13.17 -2.18
N HIS A 310 -6.19 13.86 -1.93
CA HIS A 310 -6.71 14.98 -2.70
C HIS A 310 -7.18 16.06 -1.73
N LEU A 311 -7.16 17.31 -2.15
CA LEU A 311 -7.77 18.39 -1.37
C LEU A 311 -9.27 18.14 -1.17
N LEU A 312 -9.81 18.48 -0.02
CA LEU A 312 -11.23 18.26 0.28
C LEU A 312 -12.14 18.95 -0.74
N SER A 313 -11.77 20.15 -1.23
CA SER A 313 -12.48 20.85 -2.31
C SER A 313 -12.50 20.07 -3.64
N GLN A 314 -11.53 19.20 -3.89
CA GLN A 314 -11.50 18.32 -5.06
C GLN A 314 -12.39 17.08 -4.91
N LYS A 315 -12.89 16.80 -3.71
CA LYS A 315 -13.84 15.73 -3.43
C LYS A 315 -15.30 16.19 -3.62
N GLU A 316 -15.55 17.46 -3.95
CA GLU A 316 -16.87 17.99 -4.24
C GLU A 316 -17.39 17.52 -5.61
N GLY A 317 -18.72 17.27 -5.68
CA GLY A 317 -19.40 16.80 -6.89
C GLY A 317 -19.81 15.33 -6.82
N GLY A 318 -20.03 14.74 -7.98
CA GLY A 318 -20.43 13.34 -8.15
C GLY A 318 -19.38 12.49 -8.85
N CYS A 319 -19.86 11.57 -9.68
CA CYS A 319 -19.01 10.62 -10.41
C CYS A 319 -18.07 11.28 -11.42
N ALA A 320 -18.51 12.38 -12.06
CA ALA A 320 -17.74 13.03 -13.12
C ALA A 320 -16.74 14.06 -12.57
N ARG A 321 -17.11 14.81 -11.52
CA ARG A 321 -16.31 15.94 -11.02
C ARG A 321 -15.43 15.63 -9.84
N ALA A 322 -15.92 14.88 -8.85
CA ALA A 322 -15.13 14.60 -7.66
C ALA A 322 -13.90 13.75 -7.99
N ALA A 323 -12.75 14.10 -7.43
CA ALA A 323 -11.52 13.35 -7.58
C ALA A 323 -11.63 11.96 -6.95
N SER A 324 -10.99 10.96 -7.57
CA SER A 324 -10.92 9.58 -7.06
C SER A 324 -9.59 9.39 -6.33
N GLY A 325 -9.68 8.92 -5.09
CA GLY A 325 -8.57 8.67 -4.16
C GLY A 325 -8.88 9.18 -2.76
N MET A 326 -8.29 8.54 -1.76
CA MET A 326 -8.44 8.86 -0.35
C MET A 326 -7.15 8.60 0.43
N PRO A 327 -6.88 9.33 1.52
CA PRO A 327 -5.71 9.08 2.37
C PRO A 327 -5.99 7.93 3.35
N MET A 328 -5.23 6.81 3.24
CA MET A 328 -5.44 5.61 4.06
C MET A 328 -4.21 5.14 4.83
N ILE A 329 -2.98 5.55 4.44
CA ILE A 329 -1.74 4.97 4.96
C ILE A 329 -1.63 5.03 6.49
N GLN A 330 -2.02 6.15 7.09
CA GLN A 330 -1.91 6.37 8.54
C GLN A 330 -2.78 5.43 9.36
N PHE A 331 -3.93 5.02 8.81
CA PHE A 331 -4.90 4.20 9.53
C PHE A 331 -4.96 2.77 9.01
N SER A 332 -4.10 2.40 8.07
CA SER A 332 -4.12 1.09 7.40
C SER A 332 -3.99 -0.08 8.36
N LEU A 333 -2.95 -0.08 9.21
CA LEU A 333 -2.69 -1.17 10.15
C LEU A 333 -3.82 -1.33 11.18
N VAL A 334 -4.27 -0.22 11.79
CA VAL A 334 -5.33 -0.28 12.82
C VAL A 334 -6.69 -0.69 12.24
N THR A 335 -6.98 -0.32 11.00
CA THR A 335 -8.15 -0.79 10.26
C THR A 335 -8.09 -2.30 10.00
N MET A 336 -6.93 -2.82 9.59
CA MET A 336 -6.76 -4.25 9.36
C MET A 336 -6.75 -5.06 10.68
N LEU A 337 -6.24 -4.51 11.78
CA LEU A 337 -6.33 -5.11 13.11
C LEU A 337 -7.78 -5.17 13.62
N GLU A 338 -8.62 -4.20 13.27
CA GLU A 338 -10.05 -4.29 13.52
C GLU A 338 -10.70 -5.47 12.76
N LEU A 339 -10.27 -5.77 11.52
CA LEU A 339 -10.73 -6.96 10.81
C LEU A 339 -10.21 -8.27 11.44
N VAL A 340 -9.06 -8.25 12.10
CA VAL A 340 -8.59 -9.37 12.94
C VAL A 340 -9.56 -9.58 14.12
N ASP A 341 -9.92 -8.52 14.83
CA ASP A 341 -10.90 -8.61 15.96
C ASP A 341 -12.27 -9.11 15.49
N ARG A 342 -12.66 -8.79 14.25
CA ARG A 342 -13.90 -9.30 13.63
C ARG A 342 -13.79 -10.75 13.14
N GLY A 343 -12.62 -11.38 13.23
CA GLY A 343 -12.36 -12.77 12.81
C GLY A 343 -12.25 -12.98 11.30
N VAL A 344 -12.02 -11.91 10.54
CA VAL A 344 -11.82 -12.00 9.09
C VAL A 344 -10.50 -12.71 8.74
N LEU A 345 -9.44 -12.41 9.50
CA LEU A 345 -8.13 -13.06 9.36
C LEU A 345 -7.42 -13.11 10.72
N THR A 346 -6.38 -13.94 10.84
CA THR A 346 -5.54 -13.94 12.04
C THR A 346 -4.48 -12.84 11.98
N ILE A 347 -3.90 -12.48 13.13
CA ILE A 347 -2.82 -11.47 13.17
C ILE A 347 -1.56 -11.95 12.46
N GLU A 348 -1.27 -13.27 12.47
CA GLU A 348 -0.15 -13.87 11.74
C GLU A 348 -0.35 -13.70 10.23
N ARG A 349 -1.60 -13.93 9.76
CA ARG A 349 -1.93 -13.74 8.34
C ARG A 349 -1.88 -12.28 7.94
N LEU A 350 -2.29 -11.35 8.80
CA LEU A 350 -2.14 -9.92 8.58
C LEU A 350 -0.66 -9.56 8.38
N VAL A 351 0.21 -10.00 9.29
CA VAL A 351 1.66 -9.76 9.20
C VAL A 351 2.24 -10.37 7.92
N GLU A 352 1.78 -11.54 7.53
CA GLU A 352 2.18 -12.15 6.27
C GLU A 352 1.82 -11.26 5.07
N LEU A 353 0.58 -10.76 5.01
CA LEU A 353 0.06 -9.97 3.88
C LEU A 353 0.61 -8.54 3.81
N MET A 354 0.96 -7.93 4.93
CA MET A 354 1.43 -6.54 5.00
C MET A 354 2.94 -6.39 5.20
N CYS A 355 3.67 -7.49 5.52
CA CYS A 355 5.10 -7.41 5.77
C CYS A 355 5.89 -8.46 4.97
N HIS A 356 5.59 -9.75 5.17
CA HIS A 356 6.39 -10.84 4.60
C HIS A 356 6.21 -10.97 3.09
N ASN A 357 4.97 -10.97 2.63
CA ASN A 357 4.64 -11.17 1.22
C ASN A 357 5.11 -10.02 0.33
N PRO A 358 4.91 -8.73 0.65
CA PRO A 358 5.49 -7.66 -0.16
C PRO A 358 7.02 -7.76 -0.20
N ALA A 359 7.68 -8.14 0.92
CA ALA A 359 9.13 -8.33 0.93
C ALA A 359 9.58 -9.47 0.00
N ARG A 360 8.85 -10.61 -0.01
CA ARG A 360 9.14 -11.75 -0.90
C ARG A 360 8.82 -11.44 -2.35
N LEU A 361 7.63 -10.89 -2.62
CA LEU A 361 7.13 -10.61 -3.97
C LEU A 361 8.05 -9.69 -4.75
N PHE A 362 8.49 -8.62 -4.11
CA PHE A 362 9.35 -7.63 -4.74
C PHE A 362 10.84 -7.88 -4.50
N GLY A 363 11.19 -8.88 -3.69
CA GLY A 363 12.59 -9.22 -3.42
C GLY A 363 13.32 -8.18 -2.56
N ILE A 364 12.67 -7.61 -1.54
CA ILE A 364 13.29 -6.60 -0.68
C ILE A 364 14.36 -7.24 0.21
N GLU A 365 15.58 -6.69 0.18
CA GLU A 365 16.71 -7.23 0.93
C GLU A 365 16.62 -6.88 2.43
N GLY A 366 16.68 -7.90 3.29
CA GLY A 366 16.86 -7.78 4.73
C GLY A 366 15.77 -7.03 5.49
N ARG A 367 14.52 -7.03 4.99
CA ARG A 367 13.37 -6.32 5.58
C ARG A 367 12.10 -7.18 5.53
N GLY A 368 11.04 -6.73 6.20
CA GLY A 368 9.74 -7.39 6.23
C GLY A 368 9.65 -8.60 7.17
N PHE A 369 10.71 -8.89 7.92
CA PHE A 369 10.80 -10.00 8.88
C PHE A 369 11.54 -9.54 10.12
N LEU A 370 11.18 -10.10 11.27
CA LEU A 370 11.98 -9.99 12.49
C LEU A 370 12.98 -11.16 12.51
N ARG A 371 14.22 -10.90 12.09
CA ARG A 371 15.30 -11.89 12.06
C ARG A 371 16.63 -11.27 12.45
N PRO A 372 17.52 -11.98 13.18
CA PRO A 372 18.90 -11.51 13.39
C PRO A 372 19.59 -11.18 12.05
N GLY A 373 20.24 -10.01 11.98
CA GLY A 373 20.90 -9.49 10.78
C GLY A 373 19.99 -8.74 9.79
N TYR A 374 18.68 -8.74 10.01
CA TYR A 374 17.73 -7.91 9.25
C TYR A 374 17.66 -6.50 9.84
N ARG A 375 17.26 -5.53 9.01
CA ARG A 375 16.99 -4.17 9.48
C ARG A 375 15.94 -4.18 10.58
N ALA A 376 16.16 -3.39 11.61
CA ALA A 376 15.21 -3.21 12.70
C ALA A 376 14.11 -2.25 12.29
N ASP A 377 13.24 -2.73 11.41
CA ASP A 377 11.99 -2.11 11.00
C ASP A 377 10.86 -2.85 11.72
N LEU A 378 10.22 -2.19 12.67
CA LEU A 378 9.16 -2.82 13.47
C LEU A 378 8.14 -1.78 13.98
N VAL A 379 6.95 -2.25 14.29
CA VAL A 379 5.88 -1.44 14.87
C VAL A 379 5.38 -2.09 16.16
N ILE A 380 5.17 -1.27 17.18
CA ILE A 380 4.59 -1.65 18.47
C ILE A 380 3.16 -1.12 18.50
N VAL A 381 2.19 -2.03 18.63
CA VAL A 381 0.76 -1.71 18.65
C VAL A 381 0.10 -2.20 19.93
N ARG A 382 -0.79 -1.41 20.49
CA ARG A 382 -1.53 -1.72 21.72
C ARG A 382 -2.99 -2.00 21.43
N PRO A 383 -3.55 -3.13 21.88
CA PRO A 383 -4.98 -3.41 21.84
C PRO A 383 -5.74 -2.68 22.97
N ASN A 384 -7.06 -2.63 22.86
CA ASN A 384 -7.98 -2.17 23.90
C ASN A 384 -7.75 -0.72 24.37
N THR A 385 -7.34 0.16 23.46
CA THR A 385 -7.07 1.58 23.77
C THR A 385 -8.30 2.47 23.70
N GLY A 386 -9.26 2.17 22.79
CA GLY A 386 -10.53 2.92 22.65
C GLY A 386 -10.32 4.39 22.33
N TRP A 387 -9.72 4.73 21.19
CA TRP A 387 -9.50 6.11 20.76
C TRP A 387 -10.27 6.44 19.48
N THR A 388 -10.73 7.69 19.35
CA THR A 388 -11.47 8.19 18.19
C THR A 388 -10.60 9.10 17.35
N VAL A 389 -10.59 8.90 16.04
CA VAL A 389 -9.80 9.72 15.10
C VAL A 389 -10.37 11.15 15.06
N CYS A 390 -9.57 12.11 15.48
CA CYS A 390 -9.87 13.52 15.40
C CYS A 390 -9.14 14.20 14.23
N PRO A 391 -9.61 15.34 13.71
CA PRO A 391 -8.90 16.08 12.66
C PRO A 391 -7.44 16.39 12.97
N THR A 392 -7.12 16.62 14.25
CA THR A 392 -5.76 16.89 14.73
C THR A 392 -4.82 15.70 14.69
N ASP A 393 -5.35 14.47 14.55
CA ASP A 393 -4.57 13.25 14.45
C ASP A 393 -4.11 12.99 13.02
N ILE A 394 -4.72 13.66 12.02
CA ILE A 394 -4.49 13.41 10.59
C ILE A 394 -3.23 14.15 10.15
N LEU A 395 -2.18 13.40 9.82
CA LEU A 395 -0.88 13.94 9.40
C LEU A 395 -0.76 14.15 7.89
N SER A 396 -1.60 13.47 7.09
CA SER A 396 -1.62 13.71 5.65
C SER A 396 -1.92 15.19 5.37
N LYS A 397 -1.15 15.79 4.46
CA LYS A 397 -1.25 17.21 4.10
C LYS A 397 -2.64 17.62 3.60
N CYS A 398 -3.38 16.71 3.02
CA CYS A 398 -4.75 16.99 2.56
C CYS A 398 -5.73 17.31 3.71
N GLY A 399 -5.38 17.00 4.98
CA GLY A 399 -6.05 17.41 6.20
C GLY A 399 -7.39 16.71 6.48
N TRP A 400 -7.66 15.57 5.87
CA TRP A 400 -8.87 14.77 6.09
C TRP A 400 -8.59 13.27 5.93
N SER A 401 -9.49 12.43 6.42
CA SER A 401 -9.47 10.98 6.21
C SER A 401 -10.90 10.45 6.18
N PRO A 402 -11.22 9.40 5.41
CA PRO A 402 -12.52 8.74 5.52
C PRO A 402 -12.73 8.06 6.88
N MET A 403 -11.67 7.94 7.69
CA MET A 403 -11.70 7.36 9.02
C MET A 403 -11.91 8.40 10.14
N GLU A 404 -12.09 9.67 9.80
CA GLU A 404 -12.39 10.72 10.79
C GLU A 404 -13.68 10.40 11.55
N GLY A 405 -13.65 10.49 12.88
CA GLY A 405 -14.75 10.12 13.77
C GLY A 405 -14.88 8.63 14.07
N HIS A 406 -14.07 7.77 13.41
CA HIS A 406 -14.05 6.34 13.72
C HIS A 406 -13.31 6.04 15.03
N THR A 407 -13.81 5.08 15.80
CA THR A 407 -13.20 4.65 17.06
C THR A 407 -12.50 3.32 16.89
N TYR A 408 -11.18 3.31 17.04
CA TYR A 408 -10.36 2.11 17.00
C TYR A 408 -10.09 1.57 18.41
N LEU A 409 -9.99 0.24 18.52
CA LEU A 409 -9.50 -0.44 19.73
C LEU A 409 -7.98 -0.66 19.70
N TRP A 410 -7.34 -0.53 18.55
CA TRP A 410 -5.91 -0.68 18.37
C TRP A 410 -5.25 0.68 18.13
N GLN A 411 -4.05 0.87 18.68
CA GLN A 411 -3.29 2.10 18.51
C GLN A 411 -1.81 1.81 18.27
N VAL A 412 -1.21 2.45 17.27
CA VAL A 412 0.24 2.44 17.07
C VAL A 412 0.88 3.24 18.20
N GLN A 413 1.72 2.59 19.01
CA GLN A 413 2.44 3.23 20.11
C GLN A 413 3.79 3.76 19.65
N GLN A 414 4.47 2.98 18.81
CA GLN A 414 5.81 3.32 18.34
C GLN A 414 6.10 2.63 17.01
N THR A 415 6.77 3.36 16.11
CA THR A 415 7.33 2.84 14.87
C THR A 415 8.84 3.04 14.88
N ILE A 416 9.56 1.97 14.59
CA ILE A 416 11.02 1.94 14.53
C ILE A 416 11.40 1.63 13.08
N CYS A 417 12.20 2.49 12.47
CA CYS A 417 12.69 2.37 11.11
C CYS A 417 14.22 2.39 11.13
N ASN A 418 14.86 1.35 10.58
CA ASN A 418 16.32 1.17 10.65
C ASN A 418 16.88 1.34 12.07
N GLY A 419 16.21 0.77 13.08
CA GLY A 419 16.61 0.86 14.48
C GLY A 419 16.39 2.24 15.13
N HIS A 420 15.85 3.22 14.41
CA HIS A 420 15.52 4.56 14.93
C HIS A 420 14.03 4.69 15.19
N THR A 421 13.65 5.27 16.33
CA THR A 421 12.25 5.56 16.66
C THR A 421 11.77 6.76 15.83
N VAL A 422 11.01 6.50 14.77
CA VAL A 422 10.49 7.54 13.87
C VAL A 422 9.14 8.09 14.31
N TYR A 423 8.38 7.31 15.08
CA TYR A 423 7.10 7.73 15.66
C TYR A 423 6.97 7.15 17.08
N ARG A 424 6.48 7.97 18.01
CA ARG A 424 6.20 7.55 19.38
C ARG A 424 5.09 8.41 19.99
N HIS A 425 4.00 7.79 20.44
CA HIS A 425 2.90 8.41 21.19
C HIS A 425 2.41 9.75 20.58
N GLY A 426 2.04 9.73 19.31
CA GLY A 426 1.51 10.91 18.59
C GLY A 426 2.56 11.86 18.04
N LYS A 427 3.86 11.57 18.19
CA LYS A 427 4.94 12.44 17.72
C LYS A 427 5.83 11.74 16.71
N VAL A 428 6.04 12.39 15.58
CA VAL A 428 7.01 11.97 14.55
C VAL A 428 8.35 12.67 14.81
N ASP A 429 9.46 11.93 14.67
CA ASP A 429 10.79 12.52 14.57
C ASP A 429 11.07 12.96 13.13
N ALA A 430 10.67 14.18 12.80
CA ALA A 430 10.87 14.78 11.49
C ALA A 430 12.34 15.13 11.17
N THR A 431 13.28 14.84 12.06
CA THR A 431 14.72 15.02 11.79
C THR A 431 15.35 13.76 11.18
N TYR A 432 14.70 12.62 11.34
CA TYR A 432 15.16 11.36 10.77
C TYR A 432 14.83 11.29 9.26
N ILE A 433 15.76 10.74 8.50
CA ILE A 433 15.59 10.45 7.07
C ILE A 433 15.78 8.95 6.84
N GLY A 434 14.79 8.34 6.18
CA GLY A 434 14.78 6.94 5.79
C GLY A 434 15.80 6.59 4.71
N GLU A 435 15.87 5.32 4.34
CA GLU A 435 16.83 4.81 3.36
C GLU A 435 16.12 4.35 2.08
N PRO A 436 16.77 4.45 0.90
CA PRO A 436 16.28 3.77 -0.29
C PRO A 436 16.32 2.26 -0.08
N LEU A 437 15.26 1.58 -0.51
CA LEU A 437 15.18 0.13 -0.48
C LEU A 437 16.13 -0.51 -1.51
N ARG A 438 16.51 -1.76 -1.24
CA ARG A 438 17.28 -2.60 -2.16
C ARG A 438 16.48 -3.84 -2.49
N PHE A 439 16.62 -4.28 -3.75
CA PHE A 439 15.87 -5.39 -4.30
C PHE A 439 16.77 -6.44 -4.93
N HIS A 440 16.37 -7.69 -4.78
CA HIS A 440 16.92 -8.83 -5.48
C HIS A 440 15.78 -9.57 -6.18
N HIS A 441 15.52 -9.21 -7.43
CA HIS A 441 14.46 -9.87 -8.21
C HIS A 441 14.88 -11.28 -8.59
N ALA A 442 14.01 -12.27 -8.35
CA ALA A 442 14.23 -13.62 -8.81
C ALA A 442 14.27 -13.63 -10.36
N THR A 443 15.33 -14.18 -10.92
CA THR A 443 15.54 -14.34 -12.38
C THR A 443 14.63 -15.40 -12.97
#